data_81074bf682914214ae3563c0279ed6d1
#
_entry.id   81074bf682914214ae3563c0279ed6d1
#
_cell.length_a   1.000
_cell.length_b   1.000
_cell.length_c   1.000
_cell.angle_alpha   90.00
_cell.angle_beta   90.00
_cell.angle_gamma   90.00
#
_symmetry.space_group_name_H-M   'P 1'
#
loop_
_entity.id
_entity.type
_entity.pdbx_description
1 polymer ?
#
loop_
_entity_poly.entity_id
_entity_poly.type
_entity_poly.pdbx_seq_one_letter_code
_entity_poly.pdbx_strand_id
1 'polypeptide(L)'
;MERVEFKSHDGRLVPLTITRHKKTKTDGSANLLLYGYGSYGNSMSPSFSSTRLSLIDRDIIWATAHIRGGMEKGMKWWKEGKLTNKKNTFEDYIHAGKYLIENNYTSKGKIIGMGGSAGGLLMGAVVNQSPDLFLGIIMAVPFVDSLTTNLDHSLPLTVGEFDEFGNAKDNKKHFDYIYSYAPYNNCLLYTSDAADE
;
A
#
# COMPACT_ATOMS: atom_id res chain seq x y z
N MET A 1 16.68 -12.25 -5.84
CA MET A 1 16.22 -10.93 -5.39
C MET A 1 16.83 -9.89 -6.30
N GLU A 2 16.06 -8.94 -6.74
CA GLU A 2 16.46 -7.81 -7.59
C GLU A 2 15.83 -6.52 -7.05
N ARG A 3 16.43 -5.38 -7.32
CA ARG A 3 15.91 -4.06 -6.98
C ARG A 3 15.85 -3.23 -8.26
N VAL A 4 14.68 -2.69 -8.52
CA VAL A 4 14.40 -1.85 -9.68
C VAL A 4 13.80 -0.53 -9.24
N GLU A 5 13.67 0.42 -10.15
CA GLU A 5 12.89 1.65 -9.96
C GLU A 5 11.88 1.78 -11.10
N PHE A 6 10.68 2.26 -10.77
CA PHE A 6 9.64 2.58 -11.74
C PHE A 6 9.18 4.03 -11.59
N LYS A 7 8.57 4.57 -12.63
CA LYS A 7 7.99 5.92 -12.60
C LYS A 7 6.57 5.87 -12.02
N SER A 8 6.32 6.68 -10.99
CA SER A 8 4.98 6.95 -10.48
C SER A 8 4.23 7.94 -11.38
N HIS A 9 2.97 8.26 -11.03
CA HIS A 9 2.09 9.17 -11.75
C HIS A 9 2.70 10.55 -12.05
N ASP A 10 3.55 11.04 -11.16
CA ASP A 10 4.22 12.35 -11.24
C ASP A 10 5.67 12.27 -11.77
N GLY A 11 6.08 11.11 -12.29
CA GLY A 11 7.42 10.87 -12.81
C GLY A 11 8.49 10.58 -11.76
N ARG A 12 8.14 10.55 -10.46
CA ARG A 12 9.07 10.14 -9.39
C ARG A 12 9.48 8.69 -9.58
N LEU A 13 10.78 8.43 -9.41
CA LEU A 13 11.32 7.07 -9.41
C LEU A 13 11.11 6.45 -8.03
N VAL A 14 10.32 5.40 -7.98
CA VAL A 14 9.95 4.64 -6.78
C VAL A 14 10.70 3.32 -6.77
N PRO A 15 11.46 2.99 -5.70
CA PRO A 15 12.16 1.72 -5.61
C PRO A 15 11.19 0.57 -5.36
N LEU A 16 11.51 -0.59 -5.95
CA LEU A 16 10.77 -1.83 -5.82
C LEU A 16 11.76 -2.99 -5.63
N THR A 17 11.58 -3.78 -4.58
CA THR A 17 12.37 -5.01 -4.36
C THR A 17 11.53 -6.21 -4.74
N ILE A 18 12.04 -7.05 -5.66
CA ILE A 18 11.37 -8.23 -6.17
C ILE A 18 12.16 -9.47 -5.73
N THR A 19 11.49 -10.42 -5.10
CA THR A 19 12.07 -11.68 -4.65
C THR A 19 11.27 -12.83 -5.25
N ARG A 20 11.96 -13.73 -5.95
CA ARG A 20 11.36 -14.91 -6.58
C ARG A 20 12.32 -16.08 -6.58
N HIS A 21 11.80 -17.28 -6.76
CA HIS A 21 12.64 -18.43 -7.01
C HIS A 21 13.34 -18.29 -8.37
N LYS A 22 14.54 -18.83 -8.53
CA LYS A 22 15.32 -18.73 -9.79
C LYS A 22 14.60 -19.35 -11.00
N LYS A 23 13.74 -20.35 -10.75
CA LYS A 23 12.97 -21.05 -11.80
C LYS A 23 11.65 -20.37 -12.14
N THR A 24 11.15 -19.45 -11.30
CA THR A 24 9.89 -18.75 -11.56
C THR A 24 10.04 -17.89 -12.79
N LYS A 25 9.17 -18.12 -13.77
CA LYS A 25 9.19 -17.41 -15.06
C LYS A 25 8.74 -15.96 -14.89
N THR A 26 9.25 -15.11 -15.76
CA THR A 26 8.82 -13.71 -15.93
C THR A 26 8.13 -13.55 -17.29
N ASP A 27 7.08 -14.32 -17.50
CA ASP A 27 6.26 -14.37 -18.71
C ASP A 27 4.79 -13.95 -18.46
N GLY A 28 4.52 -13.33 -17.30
CA GLY A 28 3.20 -12.92 -16.86
C GLY A 28 2.37 -14.04 -16.22
N SER A 29 2.87 -15.27 -16.16
CA SER A 29 2.09 -16.42 -15.66
C SER A 29 2.05 -16.52 -14.13
N ALA A 30 3.04 -15.97 -13.42
CA ALA A 30 3.18 -16.11 -11.98
C ALA A 30 2.15 -15.28 -11.21
N ASN A 31 1.65 -15.82 -10.09
CA ASN A 31 0.96 -15.04 -9.07
C ASN A 31 1.98 -14.18 -8.30
N LEU A 32 1.53 -13.01 -7.82
CA LEU A 32 2.41 -12.07 -7.15
C LEU A 32 1.75 -11.50 -5.90
N LEU A 33 2.50 -11.45 -4.80
CA LEU A 33 2.13 -10.71 -3.61
C LEU A 33 2.91 -9.39 -3.60
N LEU A 34 2.17 -8.27 -3.63
CA LEU A 34 2.71 -6.92 -3.53
C LEU A 34 2.49 -6.40 -2.12
N TYR A 35 3.58 -6.15 -1.39
CA TYR A 35 3.56 -5.60 -0.05
C TYR A 35 3.87 -4.11 -0.06
N GLY A 36 3.15 -3.33 0.77
CA GLY A 36 3.40 -1.91 1.00
C GLY A 36 2.96 -1.44 2.37
N TYR A 37 3.54 -0.31 2.83
CA TYR A 37 3.18 0.35 4.08
C TYR A 37 2.96 1.85 3.89
N GLY A 38 4.04 2.62 3.68
CA GLY A 38 4.00 4.01 3.23
C GLY A 38 3.52 5.03 4.26
N SER A 39 3.85 4.87 5.54
CA SER A 39 3.47 5.81 6.61
C SER A 39 4.55 5.93 7.68
N TYR A 40 4.52 7.02 8.44
CA TYR A 40 5.35 7.33 9.60
C TYR A 40 6.87 7.33 9.33
N GLY A 41 7.28 7.42 8.08
CA GLY A 41 8.69 7.28 7.71
C GLY A 41 9.25 5.86 7.89
N ASN A 42 8.40 4.85 8.05
CA ASN A 42 8.84 3.47 8.22
C ASN A 42 9.39 2.91 6.90
N SER A 43 10.69 2.64 6.87
CA SER A 43 11.34 2.01 5.73
C SER A 43 11.13 0.51 5.72
N MET A 44 10.67 -0.02 4.60
CA MET A 44 10.48 -1.46 4.41
C MET A 44 11.80 -2.12 4.01
N SER A 45 12.51 -2.67 4.99
CA SER A 45 13.77 -3.39 4.71
C SER A 45 13.51 -4.71 4.01
N PRO A 46 14.25 -5.03 2.94
CA PRO A 46 14.19 -6.33 2.28
C PRO A 46 14.95 -7.42 3.05
N SER A 47 14.66 -7.54 4.35
CA SER A 47 15.27 -8.52 5.24
C SER A 47 14.89 -9.97 4.88
N PHE A 48 15.68 -10.94 5.32
CA PHE A 48 15.33 -12.35 5.21
C PHE A 48 14.05 -12.66 6.03
N SER A 49 13.17 -13.48 5.47
CA SER A 49 11.97 -13.97 6.14
C SER A 49 11.69 -15.41 5.75
N SER A 50 11.67 -16.31 6.73
CA SER A 50 11.34 -17.73 6.52
C SER A 50 9.89 -17.93 6.06
N THR A 51 8.95 -17.11 6.54
CA THR A 51 7.55 -17.18 6.13
C THR A 51 7.37 -16.80 4.66
N ARG A 52 8.16 -15.85 4.16
CA ARG A 52 8.18 -15.46 2.73
C ARG A 52 8.67 -16.60 1.84
N LEU A 53 9.58 -17.42 2.31
CA LEU A 53 10.10 -18.58 1.55
C LEU A 53 8.97 -19.55 1.17
N SER A 54 7.99 -19.75 2.05
CA SER A 54 6.87 -20.66 1.75
C SER A 54 6.04 -20.25 0.54
N LEU A 55 5.96 -18.95 0.25
CA LEU A 55 5.32 -18.41 -0.96
C LEU A 55 6.23 -18.55 -2.18
N ILE A 56 7.50 -18.21 -2.01
CA ILE A 56 8.51 -18.29 -3.08
C ILE A 56 8.70 -19.72 -3.57
N ASP A 57 8.69 -20.71 -2.68
CA ASP A 57 8.79 -22.13 -3.00
C ASP A 57 7.55 -22.67 -3.74
N ARG A 58 6.44 -21.91 -3.73
CA ARG A 58 5.22 -22.16 -4.50
C ARG A 58 5.13 -21.33 -5.78
N ASP A 59 6.26 -20.81 -6.25
CA ASP A 59 6.37 -19.96 -7.44
C ASP A 59 5.59 -18.63 -7.35
N ILE A 60 5.25 -18.16 -6.14
CA ILE A 60 4.66 -16.85 -5.94
C ILE A 60 5.79 -15.82 -5.85
N ILE A 61 5.73 -14.79 -6.66
CA ILE A 61 6.66 -13.66 -6.59
C ILE A 61 6.27 -12.77 -5.40
N TRP A 62 7.26 -12.39 -4.58
CA TRP A 62 7.11 -11.37 -3.54
C TRP A 62 7.71 -10.05 -4.01
N ALA A 63 6.91 -8.99 -4.03
CA ALA A 63 7.39 -7.64 -4.30
C ALA A 63 7.13 -6.73 -3.10
N THR A 64 8.10 -5.86 -2.77
CA THR A 64 7.96 -4.83 -1.74
C THR A 64 8.11 -3.47 -2.40
N ALA A 65 7.04 -2.67 -2.39
CA ALA A 65 7.05 -1.31 -2.91
C ALA A 65 7.54 -0.32 -1.84
N HIS A 66 8.62 0.40 -2.13
CA HIS A 66 9.23 1.39 -1.24
C HIS A 66 8.64 2.78 -1.51
N ILE A 67 7.35 2.87 -1.28
CA ILE A 67 6.49 4.01 -1.64
C ILE A 67 6.68 5.22 -0.72
N ARG A 68 6.29 6.40 -1.20
CA ARG A 68 6.28 7.63 -0.40
C ARG A 68 5.47 7.47 0.88
N GLY A 69 5.87 8.19 1.93
CA GLY A 69 5.40 7.97 3.30
C GLY A 69 6.30 7.06 4.12
N GLY A 70 7.14 6.23 3.48
CA GLY A 70 8.33 5.63 4.05
C GLY A 70 9.52 6.58 4.06
N MET A 71 10.71 6.12 4.45
CA MET A 71 11.93 6.93 4.49
C MET A 71 13.08 6.32 3.65
N GLU A 72 12.76 5.46 2.70
CA GLU A 72 13.75 4.75 1.86
C GLU A 72 14.63 5.68 1.02
N LYS A 73 14.12 6.87 0.70
CA LYS A 73 14.87 7.96 0.01
C LYS A 73 15.02 9.20 0.90
N GLY A 74 14.99 9.02 2.24
CA GLY A 74 15.19 10.05 3.25
C GLY A 74 13.94 10.85 3.63
N MET A 75 14.12 11.88 4.45
CA MET A 75 13.05 12.68 5.06
C MET A 75 12.07 13.29 4.02
N LYS A 76 12.58 13.67 2.86
CA LYS A 76 11.75 14.24 1.79
C LYS A 76 10.74 13.21 1.27
N TRP A 77 11.15 11.93 1.18
CA TRP A 77 10.30 10.83 0.74
C TRP A 77 9.10 10.62 1.66
N TRP A 78 9.32 10.71 2.97
CA TRP A 78 8.23 10.69 3.95
C TRP A 78 7.31 11.89 3.79
N LYS A 79 7.85 13.13 3.76
CA LYS A 79 7.05 14.35 3.65
C LYS A 79 6.20 14.41 2.39
N GLU A 80 6.65 13.80 1.29
CA GLU A 80 5.91 13.70 0.04
C GLU A 80 4.80 12.62 0.06
N GLY A 81 4.65 11.85 1.17
CA GLY A 81 3.62 10.82 1.36
C GLY A 81 2.77 11.00 2.61
N LYS A 82 2.76 12.17 3.27
CA LYS A 82 1.97 12.45 4.46
C LYS A 82 1.08 13.68 4.30
N LEU A 83 0.15 13.88 5.24
CA LEU A 83 -0.80 15.01 5.23
C LEU A 83 -1.52 15.12 3.87
N THR A 84 -1.54 16.32 3.28
CA THR A 84 -2.17 16.58 1.98
C THR A 84 -1.39 16.00 0.77
N ASN A 85 -0.34 15.23 1.02
CA ASN A 85 0.41 14.47 0.02
C ASN A 85 0.15 12.96 0.11
N LYS A 86 -0.71 12.51 1.02
CA LYS A 86 -0.95 11.07 1.30
C LYS A 86 -1.36 10.27 0.06
N LYS A 87 -2.09 10.84 -0.86
CA LYS A 87 -2.49 10.18 -2.10
C LYS A 87 -1.30 9.74 -2.97
N ASN A 88 -0.14 10.38 -2.84
CA ASN A 88 1.07 9.93 -3.53
C ASN A 88 1.50 8.52 -3.11
N THR A 89 1.24 8.14 -1.84
CA THR A 89 1.48 6.78 -1.33
C THR A 89 0.65 5.75 -2.10
N PHE A 90 -0.63 6.05 -2.33
CA PHE A 90 -1.57 5.17 -3.02
C PHE A 90 -1.22 5.05 -4.50
N GLU A 91 -0.93 6.16 -5.15
CA GLU A 91 -0.53 6.20 -6.55
C GLU A 91 0.78 5.45 -6.79
N ASP A 92 1.78 5.62 -5.91
CA ASP A 92 3.02 4.87 -5.99
C ASP A 92 2.79 3.36 -5.97
N TYR A 93 1.89 2.89 -5.09
CA TYR A 93 1.58 1.47 -4.96
C TYR A 93 0.82 0.92 -6.19
N ILE A 94 -0.16 1.66 -6.69
CA ILE A 94 -0.89 1.31 -7.91
C ILE A 94 0.08 1.21 -9.11
N HIS A 95 1.00 2.18 -9.23
CA HIS A 95 2.01 2.18 -10.30
C HIS A 95 3.04 1.06 -10.16
N ALA A 96 3.35 0.62 -8.92
CA ALA A 96 4.15 -0.58 -8.69
C ALA A 96 3.47 -1.82 -9.29
N GLY A 97 2.17 -1.99 -9.06
CA GLY A 97 1.40 -3.08 -9.65
C GLY A 97 1.37 -3.04 -11.17
N LYS A 98 1.14 -1.86 -11.76
CA LYS A 98 1.16 -1.65 -13.22
C LYS A 98 2.53 -2.00 -13.81
N TYR A 99 3.62 -1.50 -13.21
CA TYR A 99 4.98 -1.82 -13.63
C TYR A 99 5.27 -3.33 -13.64
N LEU A 100 4.82 -4.05 -12.61
CA LEU A 100 5.02 -5.49 -12.50
C LEU A 100 4.29 -6.26 -13.61
N ILE A 101 3.12 -5.78 -14.04
CA ILE A 101 2.37 -6.33 -15.18
C ILE A 101 3.09 -5.99 -16.50
N GLU A 102 3.43 -4.74 -16.72
CA GLU A 102 4.08 -4.25 -17.96
C GLU A 102 5.42 -4.93 -18.22
N ASN A 103 6.13 -5.35 -17.16
CA ASN A 103 7.40 -6.04 -17.24
C ASN A 103 7.29 -7.58 -17.13
N ASN A 104 6.08 -8.12 -17.28
CA ASN A 104 5.81 -9.57 -17.32
C ASN A 104 6.21 -10.34 -16.05
N TYR A 105 6.32 -9.69 -14.88
CA TYR A 105 6.45 -10.40 -13.61
C TYR A 105 5.16 -11.15 -13.25
N THR A 106 4.03 -10.59 -13.63
CA THR A 106 2.69 -11.11 -13.41
C THR A 106 1.73 -10.57 -14.48
N SER A 107 0.44 -10.84 -14.34
CA SER A 107 -0.61 -10.26 -15.19
C SER A 107 -1.77 -9.70 -14.37
N LYS A 108 -2.66 -8.94 -15.02
CA LYS A 108 -3.88 -8.41 -14.42
C LYS A 108 -4.69 -9.55 -13.78
N GLY A 109 -5.20 -9.31 -12.56
CA GLY A 109 -5.96 -10.31 -11.81
C GLY A 109 -5.12 -11.42 -11.15
N LYS A 110 -3.79 -11.22 -11.03
CA LYS A 110 -2.87 -12.16 -10.32
C LYS A 110 -2.07 -11.50 -9.21
N ILE A 111 -2.32 -10.23 -8.94
CA ILE A 111 -1.68 -9.50 -7.84
C ILE A 111 -2.53 -9.62 -6.59
N ILE A 112 -1.94 -10.10 -5.50
CA ILE A 112 -2.49 -10.02 -4.15
C ILE A 112 -1.82 -8.83 -3.47
N GLY A 113 -2.59 -7.80 -3.12
CA GLY A 113 -2.10 -6.68 -2.32
C GLY A 113 -2.03 -7.06 -0.85
N MET A 114 -1.00 -6.60 -0.13
CA MET A 114 -0.87 -6.85 1.31
C MET A 114 -0.34 -5.63 2.05
N GLY A 115 -0.99 -5.29 3.18
CA GLY A 115 -0.57 -4.25 4.09
C GLY A 115 -1.26 -4.36 5.45
N GLY A 116 -0.61 -3.87 6.50
CA GLY A 116 -1.16 -3.92 7.86
C GLY A 116 -1.19 -2.54 8.51
N SER A 117 -2.09 -2.32 9.49
CA SER A 117 -2.23 -1.04 10.22
C SER A 117 -2.47 0.14 9.24
N ALA A 118 -1.59 1.13 9.19
CA ALA A 118 -1.61 2.17 8.17
C ALA A 118 -1.38 1.63 6.74
N GLY A 119 -0.71 0.48 6.58
CA GLY A 119 -0.69 -0.27 5.32
C GLY A 119 -2.04 -0.89 4.97
N GLY A 120 -2.92 -1.11 5.95
CA GLY A 120 -4.32 -1.46 5.73
C GLY A 120 -5.15 -0.30 5.18
N LEU A 121 -4.88 0.94 5.62
CA LEU A 121 -5.41 2.15 4.98
C LEU A 121 -4.98 2.22 3.51
N LEU A 122 -3.69 1.98 3.22
CA LEU A 122 -3.18 1.88 1.86
C LEU A 122 -3.99 0.86 1.05
N MET A 123 -4.16 -0.36 1.57
CA MET A 123 -4.88 -1.44 0.87
C MET A 123 -6.34 -1.06 0.57
N GLY A 124 -7.06 -0.52 1.55
CA GLY A 124 -8.45 -0.07 1.35
C GLY A 124 -8.56 1.06 0.33
N ALA A 125 -7.63 2.02 0.36
CA ALA A 125 -7.62 3.12 -0.60
C ALA A 125 -7.33 2.65 -2.04
N VAL A 126 -6.34 1.76 -2.23
CA VAL A 126 -5.95 1.32 -3.58
C VAL A 126 -6.95 0.36 -4.21
N VAL A 127 -7.64 -0.48 -3.42
CA VAL A 127 -8.69 -1.36 -3.96
C VAL A 127 -9.90 -0.56 -4.41
N ASN A 128 -10.26 0.52 -3.70
CA ASN A 128 -11.32 1.42 -4.14
C ASN A 128 -10.95 2.18 -5.44
N GLN A 129 -9.68 2.55 -5.60
CA GLN A 129 -9.21 3.32 -6.76
C GLN A 129 -8.90 2.46 -7.99
N SER A 130 -8.49 1.22 -7.79
CA SER A 130 -8.05 0.32 -8.87
C SER A 130 -8.40 -1.15 -8.57
N PRO A 131 -9.71 -1.48 -8.41
CA PRO A 131 -10.15 -2.83 -8.01
C PRO A 131 -9.68 -3.90 -9.00
N ASP A 132 -9.70 -3.61 -10.27
CA ASP A 132 -9.32 -4.53 -11.34
C ASP A 132 -7.83 -4.91 -11.36
N LEU A 133 -6.99 -4.22 -10.61
CA LEU A 133 -5.56 -4.50 -10.54
C LEU A 133 -5.28 -5.79 -9.75
N PHE A 134 -6.14 -6.08 -8.76
CA PHE A 134 -5.90 -7.09 -7.74
C PHE A 134 -6.74 -8.35 -7.95
N LEU A 135 -6.17 -9.51 -7.65
CA LEU A 135 -6.88 -10.76 -7.43
C LEU A 135 -7.60 -10.74 -6.06
N GLY A 136 -6.97 -10.13 -5.08
CA GLY A 136 -7.46 -9.99 -3.73
C GLY A 136 -6.56 -9.11 -2.88
N ILE A 137 -7.04 -8.75 -1.69
CA ILE A 137 -6.32 -7.89 -0.75
C ILE A 137 -6.24 -8.56 0.62
N ILE A 138 -5.05 -8.55 1.22
CA ILE A 138 -4.82 -8.98 2.60
C ILE A 138 -4.60 -7.73 3.45
N MET A 139 -5.53 -7.47 4.36
CA MET A 139 -5.45 -6.36 5.32
C MET A 139 -5.29 -6.91 6.74
N ALA A 140 -4.13 -6.68 7.37
CA ALA A 140 -3.89 -7.07 8.75
C ALA A 140 -4.14 -5.89 9.69
N VAL A 141 -5.06 -6.03 10.65
CA VAL A 141 -5.45 -4.96 11.61
C VAL A 141 -5.60 -3.59 10.95
N PRO A 142 -6.46 -3.44 9.92
CA PRO A 142 -6.42 -2.32 9.01
C PRO A 142 -6.99 -1.03 9.60
N PHE A 143 -6.37 0.11 9.26
CA PHE A 143 -6.88 1.45 9.57
C PHE A 143 -7.81 1.95 8.44
N VAL A 144 -9.01 1.38 8.31
CA VAL A 144 -9.91 1.67 7.17
C VAL A 144 -10.94 2.76 7.45
N ASP A 145 -11.36 2.95 8.69
CA ASP A 145 -12.23 4.07 9.09
C ASP A 145 -11.39 5.25 9.61
N SER A 146 -10.58 5.77 8.71
CA SER A 146 -9.62 6.82 9.05
C SER A 146 -10.26 8.17 9.35
N LEU A 147 -11.41 8.48 8.75
CA LEU A 147 -12.07 9.77 8.98
C LEU A 147 -12.79 9.82 10.33
N THR A 148 -13.66 8.84 10.62
CA THR A 148 -14.41 8.80 11.90
C THR A 148 -13.46 8.72 13.08
N THR A 149 -12.42 7.90 12.98
CA THR A 149 -11.37 7.83 14.00
C THR A 149 -10.67 9.16 14.20
N ASN A 150 -10.32 9.88 13.12
CA ASN A 150 -9.64 11.17 13.21
C ASN A 150 -10.50 12.26 13.85
N LEU A 151 -11.83 12.15 13.76
CA LEU A 151 -12.78 13.08 14.38
C LEU A 151 -12.95 12.86 15.90
N ASP A 152 -12.61 11.67 16.41
CA ASP A 152 -12.75 11.33 17.83
C ASP A 152 -11.39 11.40 18.56
N HIS A 153 -11.13 12.53 19.19
CA HIS A 153 -9.89 12.80 19.93
C HIS A 153 -9.77 11.99 21.24
N SER A 154 -10.82 11.28 21.66
CA SER A 154 -10.79 10.42 22.85
C SER A 154 -10.18 9.06 22.58
N LEU A 155 -10.10 8.65 21.31
CA LEU A 155 -9.52 7.37 20.92
C LEU A 155 -7.99 7.38 21.08
N PRO A 156 -7.41 6.26 21.53
CA PRO A 156 -5.96 6.10 21.54
C PRO A 156 -5.35 6.34 20.17
N LEU A 157 -4.16 6.93 20.13
CA LEU A 157 -3.36 7.25 18.93
C LEU A 157 -3.86 8.44 18.10
N THR A 158 -5.17 8.77 18.08
CA THR A 158 -5.74 9.78 17.17
C THR A 158 -4.97 11.10 17.17
N VAL A 159 -4.74 11.69 18.36
CA VAL A 159 -4.03 12.98 18.46
C VAL A 159 -2.56 12.85 18.03
N GLY A 160 -1.92 11.73 18.36
CA GLY A 160 -0.53 11.43 17.93
C GLY A 160 -0.36 11.27 16.42
N GLU A 161 -1.45 10.96 15.72
CA GLU A 161 -1.44 10.73 14.26
C GLU A 161 -1.70 11.98 13.42
N PHE A 162 -2.01 13.12 14.06
CA PHE A 162 -2.26 14.37 13.33
C PHE A 162 -1.07 14.84 12.50
N ASP A 163 0.16 14.52 12.92
CA ASP A 163 1.36 14.83 12.14
C ASP A 163 1.47 13.98 10.85
N GLU A 164 0.89 12.80 10.83
CA GLU A 164 0.91 11.92 9.66
C GLU A 164 -0.29 12.17 8.73
N PHE A 165 -1.52 12.22 9.27
CA PHE A 165 -2.73 12.27 8.47
C PHE A 165 -3.43 13.65 8.47
N GLY A 166 -3.17 14.49 9.47
CA GLY A 166 -3.84 15.77 9.67
C GLY A 166 -4.93 15.69 10.74
N ASN A 167 -5.46 16.85 11.14
CA ASN A 167 -6.55 17.00 12.11
C ASN A 167 -7.83 17.39 11.35
N ALA A 168 -8.72 16.43 11.13
CA ALA A 168 -9.97 16.64 10.39
C ALA A 168 -11.01 17.41 11.20
N LYS A 169 -10.96 17.32 12.55
CA LYS A 169 -11.92 17.95 13.44
C LYS A 169 -11.80 19.48 13.44
N ASP A 170 -10.57 19.97 13.48
CA ASP A 170 -10.30 21.40 13.63
C ASP A 170 -9.88 22.08 12.32
N ASN A 171 -9.69 21.30 11.25
CA ASN A 171 -9.22 21.82 9.96
C ASN A 171 -10.00 21.22 8.80
N LYS A 172 -10.88 22.03 8.21
CA LYS A 172 -11.73 21.61 7.08
C LYS A 172 -10.91 21.11 5.87
N LYS A 173 -9.74 21.67 5.59
CA LYS A 173 -8.89 21.20 4.50
C LYS A 173 -8.39 19.77 4.75
N HIS A 174 -8.04 19.45 5.99
CA HIS A 174 -7.66 18.08 6.36
C HIS A 174 -8.86 17.14 6.31
N PHE A 175 -10.03 17.59 6.77
CA PHE A 175 -11.27 16.82 6.65
C PHE A 175 -11.57 16.44 5.21
N ASP A 176 -11.65 17.44 4.32
CA ASP A 176 -11.99 17.23 2.89
C ASP A 176 -10.96 16.30 2.23
N TYR A 177 -9.69 16.45 2.60
CA TYR A 177 -8.63 15.62 2.02
C TYR A 177 -8.70 14.17 2.51
N ILE A 178 -8.86 13.92 3.82
CA ILE A 178 -9.03 12.57 4.38
C ILE A 178 -10.30 11.92 3.82
N TYR A 179 -11.43 12.63 3.82
CA TYR A 179 -12.69 12.15 3.26
C TYR A 179 -12.54 11.66 1.82
N SER A 180 -11.73 12.36 1.02
CA SER A 180 -11.53 12.03 -0.40
C SER A 180 -10.78 10.73 -0.68
N TYR A 181 -10.22 10.06 0.35
CA TYR A 181 -9.54 8.78 0.21
C TYR A 181 -9.89 7.75 1.29
N ALA A 182 -10.55 8.16 2.37
CA ALA A 182 -10.89 7.27 3.49
C ALA A 182 -11.61 6.01 2.99
N PRO A 183 -11.07 4.81 3.21
CA PRO A 183 -11.58 3.60 2.58
C PRO A 183 -13.05 3.32 2.88
N TYR A 184 -13.45 3.45 4.14
CA TYR A 184 -14.83 3.22 4.57
C TYR A 184 -15.83 4.15 3.88
N ASN A 185 -15.47 5.44 3.72
CA ASN A 185 -16.34 6.45 3.12
C ASN A 185 -16.42 6.37 1.58
N ASN A 186 -15.44 5.71 0.94
CA ASN A 186 -15.34 5.58 -0.50
C ASN A 186 -15.48 4.12 -0.98
N CYS A 187 -16.03 3.22 -0.13
CA CYS A 187 -16.18 1.82 -0.47
C CYS A 187 -17.24 1.64 -1.58
N LEU A 188 -16.81 1.12 -2.72
CA LEU A 188 -17.66 0.80 -3.86
C LEU A 188 -18.09 -0.67 -3.88
N LEU A 189 -17.44 -1.53 -3.07
CA LEU A 189 -17.66 -2.96 -3.00
C LEU A 189 -18.34 -3.29 -1.66
N TYR A 190 -19.63 -3.57 -1.68
CA TYR A 190 -20.41 -3.97 -0.49
C TYR A 190 -20.27 -5.46 -0.13
N THR A 191 -19.32 -6.17 -0.72
CA THR A 191 -19.05 -7.56 -0.41
C THR A 191 -17.68 -7.69 0.23
N SER A 192 -17.61 -7.59 1.56
CA SER A 192 -16.50 -8.16 2.31
C SER A 192 -16.96 -9.54 2.80
N ASP A 193 -16.31 -10.60 2.39
CA ASP A 193 -16.28 -11.82 3.19
C ASP A 193 -15.44 -11.47 4.43
N ALA A 194 -16.09 -10.91 5.45
CA ALA A 194 -15.55 -10.94 6.77
C ALA A 194 -15.55 -12.43 7.15
N ALA A 195 -14.38 -13.03 7.32
CA ALA A 195 -14.28 -14.28 8.03
C ALA A 195 -14.88 -14.04 9.41
N ASP A 196 -16.04 -14.63 9.68
CA ASP A 196 -16.65 -14.66 10.99
C ASP A 196 -15.71 -15.47 11.91
N GLU A 197 -14.97 -14.77 12.75
CA GLU A 197 -14.35 -15.31 13.97
C GLU A 197 -14.97 -14.66 15.20
#